data_92df16a3d1afaaced04f1ab13051eb3e
#
_entry.id   92df16a3d1afaaced04f1ab13051eb3e
#
_cell.length_a   1.000
_cell.length_b   1.000
_cell.length_c   1.000
_cell.angle_alpha   90.00
_cell.angle_beta   90.00
_cell.angle_gamma   90.00
#
_symmetry.space_group_name_H-M   'P 1'
#
loop_
_entity.id
_entity.type
_entity.pdbx_description
1 polymer ?
#
loop_
_entity_poly.entity_id
_entity_poly.type
_entity_poly.pdbx_seq_one_letter_code
_entity_poly.pdbx_strand_id
1 'polypeptide(L)'
;MKALDLGVLFMNRRNWIAGSITGLVGLGHANSKASSAPLGLDIIDCHTHFYDPMRPEGIPWPEKGTSLYRTVLPKDLRALKQFRPVTGTVIVEASSHLEDNQWLLDIAKDDPFIVGIVGRLEPATKEFGNQVKRFAANPLFRGIRVSSDLVADLLEKGTLGDLKLLADSDLALDVNGGPETPAILAKLAKKLPSLRIVLNHIGNVRITSEGPPLAWREGIQKAALNKNIFCKVSALVEGATRDGKRPPKDLAFYRPYLNVVWNAFGYERVIYGSNWPVSELAAAYGTLQQIVMEYAFEKGGNTMERFCSLNAKQAYKWVERPGRRG
;
A
#
# COMPACT_ATOMS: atom_id res chain seq x y z
N MET A 1 -15.99 67.41 -15.52
CA MET A 1 -15.91 67.83 -16.92
C MET A 1 -15.93 66.59 -17.78
N LYS A 2 -17.00 66.47 -18.61
CA LYS A 2 -17.24 65.60 -19.77
C LYS A 2 -17.21 64.07 -19.49
N ALA A 3 -18.27 63.29 -19.35
CA ALA A 3 -19.56 63.08 -20.09
C ALA A 3 -19.39 62.89 -21.57
N LEU A 4 -19.89 61.72 -22.04
CA LEU A 4 -20.55 61.41 -23.33
C LEU A 4 -20.37 59.88 -23.59
N ASP A 5 -21.28 59.15 -24.08
CA ASP A 5 -22.74 59.09 -24.23
C ASP A 5 -23.04 57.84 -25.08
N LEU A 6 -24.05 57.15 -24.68
CA LEU A 6 -25.03 56.35 -25.40
C LEU A 6 -24.82 55.84 -26.84
N GLY A 7 -25.15 54.59 -27.02
CA GLY A 7 -25.52 54.00 -28.31
C GLY A 7 -26.42 52.77 -28.16
N VAL A 8 -27.71 52.99 -27.89
CA VAL A 8 -28.80 52.02 -27.98
C VAL A 8 -29.24 51.90 -29.45
N LEU A 9 -29.35 50.68 -29.98
CA LEU A 9 -30.17 50.46 -31.17
C LEU A 9 -31.12 49.25 -30.99
N PHE A 10 -32.40 49.59 -31.00
CA PHE A 10 -33.55 48.68 -31.10
C PHE A 10 -33.81 48.26 -32.52
N MET A 11 -34.61 47.17 -32.65
CA MET A 11 -35.51 46.71 -33.71
C MET A 11 -35.10 45.33 -34.29
N ASN A 12 -36.00 44.37 -34.60
CA ASN A 12 -37.48 44.34 -34.69
C ASN A 12 -37.93 42.87 -34.72
N ARG A 13 -39.19 42.68 -34.44
CA ARG A 13 -40.00 41.45 -34.38
C ARG A 13 -40.29 40.81 -35.75
N ARG A 14 -40.61 39.51 -35.67
CA ARG A 14 -41.46 38.66 -36.52
C ARG A 14 -40.74 37.72 -37.47
N ASN A 15 -40.83 36.39 -37.15
CA ASN A 15 -41.75 35.52 -37.92
C ASN A 15 -41.94 34.19 -37.23
N TRP A 16 -43.13 33.75 -37.03
CA TRP A 16 -43.62 32.46 -36.62
C TRP A 16 -43.45 31.44 -37.76
N ILE A 17 -42.84 30.26 -37.50
CA ILE A 17 -43.18 29.04 -38.21
C ILE A 17 -43.24 27.92 -37.15
N ALA A 18 -44.43 27.32 -37.04
CA ALA A 18 -44.73 26.16 -36.24
C ALA A 18 -44.12 24.93 -36.91
N GLY A 19 -43.30 24.20 -36.17
CA GLY A 19 -42.81 22.88 -36.54
C GLY A 19 -42.86 21.97 -35.31
N SER A 20 -43.89 21.11 -35.27
CA SER A 20 -44.00 20.04 -34.28
C SER A 20 -42.88 19.05 -34.48
N ILE A 21 -42.01 18.87 -33.49
CA ILE A 21 -41.10 17.75 -33.46
C ILE A 21 -41.29 17.04 -32.10
N THR A 22 -41.77 15.82 -32.22
CA THR A 22 -41.94 14.82 -31.17
C THR A 22 -40.61 14.59 -30.47
N GLY A 23 -40.51 14.98 -29.20
CA GLY A 23 -39.31 14.75 -28.38
C GLY A 23 -39.23 13.28 -27.94
N LEU A 24 -38.29 12.54 -28.49
CA LEU A 24 -37.80 11.33 -27.87
C LEU A 24 -36.97 11.72 -26.62
N VAL A 25 -37.50 11.40 -25.45
CA VAL A 25 -36.71 11.43 -24.19
C VAL A 25 -35.72 10.30 -24.26
N GLY A 26 -34.52 10.60 -24.72
CA GLY A 26 -33.36 9.70 -24.59
C GLY A 26 -32.92 9.67 -23.15
N LEU A 27 -33.26 8.60 -22.44
CA LEU A 27 -32.62 8.22 -21.18
C LEU A 27 -31.11 7.98 -21.47
N GLY A 28 -30.32 9.00 -21.22
CA GLY A 28 -28.88 8.90 -21.25
C GLY A 28 -28.41 7.92 -20.16
N HIS A 29 -28.23 6.66 -20.54
CA HIS A 29 -27.44 5.75 -19.73
C HIS A 29 -26.03 6.34 -19.64
N ALA A 30 -25.67 6.84 -18.47
CA ALA A 30 -24.28 7.10 -18.14
C ALA A 30 -23.54 5.76 -18.20
N ASN A 31 -23.01 5.42 -19.37
CA ASN A 31 -22.03 4.36 -19.51
C ASN A 31 -20.80 4.77 -18.68
N SER A 32 -20.73 4.29 -17.45
CA SER A 32 -19.48 4.23 -16.73
C SER A 32 -18.55 3.38 -17.61
N LYS A 33 -17.65 4.02 -18.34
CA LYS A 33 -16.55 3.35 -19.02
C LYS A 33 -15.75 2.65 -17.93
N ALA A 34 -16.05 1.38 -17.69
CA ALA A 34 -15.14 0.48 -17.00
C ALA A 34 -13.88 0.45 -17.86
N SER A 35 -12.89 1.24 -17.45
CA SER A 35 -11.64 1.32 -18.16
C SER A 35 -10.93 -0.03 -18.03
N SER A 36 -10.81 -0.72 -19.14
CA SER A 36 -10.08 -1.98 -19.22
C SER A 36 -8.59 -1.69 -18.99
N ALA A 37 -8.09 -2.07 -17.81
CA ALA A 37 -6.64 -2.17 -17.64
C ALA A 37 -6.07 -3.18 -18.65
N PRO A 38 -4.82 -3.01 -19.09
CA PRO A 38 -4.20 -3.91 -20.06
C PRO A 38 -4.35 -5.37 -19.64
N LEU A 39 -4.72 -6.24 -20.58
CA LEU A 39 -4.66 -7.68 -20.41
C LEU A 39 -3.19 -8.03 -20.08
N GLY A 40 -2.95 -8.64 -18.90
CA GLY A 40 -1.60 -9.05 -18.49
C GLY A 40 -0.93 -8.16 -17.44
N LEU A 41 -1.65 -7.21 -16.79
CA LEU A 41 -1.09 -6.44 -15.69
C LEU A 41 -0.67 -7.37 -14.52
N ASP A 42 0.60 -7.28 -14.14
CA ASP A 42 1.12 -7.99 -12.97
C ASP A 42 0.72 -7.23 -11.70
N ILE A 43 -0.01 -7.89 -10.80
CA ILE A 43 -0.51 -7.29 -9.56
C ILE A 43 0.05 -8.07 -8.38
N ILE A 44 0.99 -7.47 -7.68
CA ILE A 44 1.62 -8.05 -6.49
C ILE A 44 1.09 -7.35 -5.25
N ASP A 45 0.37 -8.09 -4.42
CA ASP A 45 -0.03 -7.58 -3.11
C ASP A 45 1.16 -7.64 -2.15
N CYS A 46 1.73 -6.49 -1.83
CA CYS A 46 2.97 -6.40 -1.05
C CYS A 46 2.74 -6.27 0.46
N HIS A 47 1.54 -6.61 0.93
CA HIS A 47 1.27 -6.65 2.37
C HIS A 47 0.15 -7.62 2.70
N THR A 48 0.51 -8.90 2.79
CA THR A 48 -0.37 -9.98 3.24
C THR A 48 0.23 -10.71 4.42
N HIS A 49 -0.61 -11.30 5.25
CA HIS A 49 -0.19 -12.10 6.40
C HIS A 49 -0.73 -13.51 6.26
N PHE A 50 0.14 -14.51 6.34
CA PHE A 50 -0.24 -15.91 6.41
C PHE A 50 0.20 -16.47 7.76
N TYR A 51 -0.64 -17.28 8.36
CA TYR A 51 -0.43 -17.88 9.67
C TYR A 51 -1.38 -19.04 9.90
N ASP A 52 -1.02 -19.89 10.83
CA ASP A 52 -1.85 -21.04 11.23
C ASP A 52 -1.82 -21.23 12.76
N PRO A 53 -2.91 -20.85 13.46
CA PRO A 53 -2.99 -21.02 14.92
C PRO A 53 -3.13 -22.48 15.36
N MET A 54 -3.34 -23.39 14.40
CA MET A 54 -3.49 -24.83 14.69
C MET A 54 -2.16 -25.58 14.73
N ARG A 55 -1.05 -24.91 14.42
CA ARG A 55 0.30 -25.48 14.56
C ARG A 55 0.59 -25.78 16.04
N PRO A 56 1.43 -26.80 16.36
CA PRO A 56 1.79 -27.11 17.74
C PRO A 56 2.38 -25.93 18.51
N GLU A 57 3.18 -25.08 17.85
CA GLU A 57 3.79 -23.88 18.41
C GLU A 57 2.78 -22.77 18.69
N GLY A 58 1.58 -22.87 18.08
CA GLY A 58 0.61 -21.80 18.08
C GLY A 58 1.12 -20.52 17.41
N ILE A 59 0.44 -19.43 17.66
CA ILE A 59 0.82 -18.09 17.20
C ILE A 59 0.49 -17.05 18.28
N PRO A 60 1.32 -16.00 18.44
CA PRO A 60 1.05 -14.93 19.39
C PRO A 60 -0.03 -13.97 18.92
N TRP A 61 -0.31 -13.92 17.63
CA TRP A 61 -1.33 -13.08 17.00
C TRP A 61 -1.91 -13.82 15.77
N PRO A 62 -3.23 -13.68 15.49
CA PRO A 62 -4.25 -12.89 16.20
C PRO A 62 -4.72 -13.54 17.51
N GLU A 63 -5.40 -12.75 18.35
CA GLU A 63 -5.93 -13.23 19.63
C GLU A 63 -7.05 -14.25 19.44
N LYS A 64 -7.11 -15.25 20.34
CA LYS A 64 -8.19 -16.24 20.39
C LYS A 64 -9.55 -15.55 20.54
N GLY A 65 -10.56 -16.07 19.85
CA GLY A 65 -11.92 -15.52 19.89
C GLY A 65 -12.19 -14.38 18.93
N THR A 66 -11.18 -13.87 18.21
CA THR A 66 -11.37 -12.92 17.11
C THR A 66 -11.68 -13.64 15.80
N SER A 67 -12.32 -12.95 14.85
CA SER A 67 -12.60 -13.49 13.51
C SER A 67 -11.33 -13.81 12.70
N LEU A 68 -10.21 -13.21 13.08
CA LEU A 68 -8.91 -13.48 12.47
C LEU A 68 -8.25 -14.75 13.00
N TYR A 69 -8.68 -15.30 14.18
CA TYR A 69 -8.10 -16.51 14.76
C TYR A 69 -8.52 -17.76 14.00
N ARG A 70 -7.94 -17.94 12.84
CA ARG A 70 -8.15 -19.06 11.92
C ARG A 70 -6.91 -19.30 11.09
N THR A 71 -6.78 -20.44 10.47
CA THR A 71 -5.75 -20.69 9.46
C THR A 71 -5.96 -19.75 8.27
N VAL A 72 -4.90 -19.06 7.84
CA VAL A 72 -4.87 -18.11 6.72
C VAL A 72 -3.68 -18.44 5.84
N LEU A 73 -3.93 -18.92 4.62
CA LEU A 73 -2.92 -19.41 3.68
C LEU A 73 -3.05 -18.73 2.30
N PRO A 74 -2.06 -18.84 1.41
CA PRO A 74 -2.11 -18.26 0.06
C PRO A 74 -3.32 -18.67 -0.76
N LYS A 75 -3.82 -19.89 -0.60
CA LYS A 75 -5.04 -20.37 -1.25
C LYS A 75 -6.29 -19.55 -0.89
N ASP A 76 -6.35 -19.07 0.37
CA ASP A 76 -7.48 -18.29 0.87
C ASP A 76 -7.50 -16.90 0.23
N LEU A 77 -6.32 -16.27 0.05
CA LEU A 77 -6.20 -15.02 -0.69
C LEU A 77 -6.64 -15.17 -2.15
N ARG A 78 -6.23 -16.25 -2.82
CA ARG A 78 -6.62 -16.52 -4.21
C ARG A 78 -8.12 -16.77 -4.37
N ALA A 79 -8.78 -17.30 -3.36
CA ALA A 79 -10.22 -17.57 -3.35
C ALA A 79 -11.09 -16.33 -3.13
N LEU A 80 -10.51 -15.19 -2.71
CA LEU A 80 -11.27 -13.97 -2.45
C LEU A 80 -11.88 -13.39 -3.73
N LYS A 81 -13.04 -12.74 -3.57
CA LYS A 81 -13.57 -11.88 -4.62
C LYS A 81 -12.71 -10.62 -4.73
N GLN A 82 -11.94 -10.53 -5.78
CA GLN A 82 -11.00 -9.45 -6.05
C GLN A 82 -11.57 -8.49 -7.11
N PHE A 83 -11.22 -7.21 -7.05
CA PHE A 83 -11.53 -6.24 -8.10
C PHE A 83 -10.71 -6.56 -9.36
N ARG A 84 -9.44 -6.88 -9.18
CA ARG A 84 -8.52 -7.42 -10.19
C ARG A 84 -7.76 -8.60 -9.60
N PRO A 85 -7.59 -9.70 -10.33
CA PRO A 85 -6.84 -10.85 -9.82
C PRO A 85 -5.40 -10.47 -9.45
N VAL A 86 -4.97 -10.77 -8.22
CA VAL A 86 -3.56 -10.70 -7.83
C VAL A 86 -2.81 -11.86 -8.43
N THR A 87 -1.64 -11.55 -8.99
CA THR A 87 -0.76 -12.53 -9.65
C THR A 87 0.39 -12.98 -8.75
N GLY A 88 0.55 -12.35 -7.59
CA GLY A 88 1.54 -12.72 -6.59
C GLY A 88 1.44 -11.89 -5.32
N THR A 89 2.25 -12.27 -4.33
CA THR A 89 2.29 -11.57 -3.05
C THR A 89 3.69 -11.52 -2.44
N VAL A 90 3.97 -10.42 -1.70
CA VAL A 90 5.02 -10.35 -0.70
C VAL A 90 4.37 -10.54 0.67
N ILE A 91 4.76 -11.60 1.35
CA ILE A 91 4.29 -11.87 2.72
C ILE A 91 4.99 -10.92 3.68
N VAL A 92 4.25 -10.35 4.62
CA VAL A 92 4.79 -9.66 5.78
C VAL A 92 4.53 -10.51 7.03
N GLU A 93 5.50 -10.60 7.91
CA GLU A 93 5.40 -11.39 9.14
C GLU A 93 4.11 -11.07 9.93
N ALA A 94 3.57 -12.08 10.60
CA ALA A 94 2.41 -11.98 11.49
C ALA A 94 2.75 -12.37 12.94
N SER A 95 3.96 -12.84 13.19
CA SER A 95 4.38 -13.47 14.43
C SER A 95 5.74 -12.97 14.87
N SER A 96 5.95 -12.90 16.19
CA SER A 96 7.24 -12.62 16.79
C SER A 96 8.13 -13.88 16.92
N HIS A 97 7.62 -15.08 16.61
CA HIS A 97 8.40 -16.30 16.66
C HIS A 97 9.42 -16.34 15.51
N LEU A 98 10.69 -16.52 15.86
CA LEU A 98 11.77 -16.54 14.87
C LEU A 98 11.59 -17.63 13.81
N GLU A 99 11.12 -18.81 14.19
CA GLU A 99 10.94 -19.95 13.28
C GLU A 99 9.74 -19.79 12.34
N ASP A 100 8.87 -18.81 12.57
CA ASP A 100 7.82 -18.47 11.61
C ASP A 100 8.39 -17.92 10.29
N ASN A 101 9.59 -17.36 10.31
CA ASN A 101 10.31 -17.03 9.07
C ASN A 101 10.57 -18.28 8.24
N GLN A 102 11.02 -19.38 8.89
CA GLN A 102 11.26 -20.66 8.19
C GLN A 102 9.97 -21.26 7.68
N TRP A 103 8.92 -21.28 8.50
CA TRP A 103 7.60 -21.76 8.11
C TRP A 103 7.06 -21.03 6.88
N LEU A 104 7.20 -19.70 6.80
CA LEU A 104 6.82 -18.91 5.62
C LEU A 104 7.66 -19.27 4.39
N LEU A 105 8.97 -19.52 4.57
CA LEU A 105 9.86 -19.96 3.50
C LEU A 105 9.46 -21.34 2.98
N ASP A 106 9.04 -22.24 3.87
CA ASP A 106 8.60 -23.59 3.51
C ASP A 106 7.30 -23.57 2.72
N ILE A 107 6.32 -22.73 3.10
CA ILE A 107 5.10 -22.48 2.31
C ILE A 107 5.45 -21.91 0.93
N ALA A 108 6.39 -20.96 0.88
CA ALA A 108 6.75 -20.28 -0.34
C ALA A 108 7.54 -21.17 -1.30
N LYS A 109 8.19 -22.23 -0.82
CA LYS A 109 9.08 -23.09 -1.61
C LYS A 109 8.43 -23.59 -2.89
N ASP A 110 7.22 -24.10 -2.79
CA ASP A 110 6.49 -24.77 -3.88
C ASP A 110 5.34 -23.89 -4.43
N ASP A 111 5.13 -22.70 -3.90
CA ASP A 111 4.10 -21.77 -4.37
C ASP A 111 4.73 -20.53 -5.03
N PRO A 112 4.86 -20.50 -6.38
CA PRO A 112 5.45 -19.37 -7.10
C PRO A 112 4.64 -18.08 -7.00
N PHE A 113 3.41 -18.12 -6.51
CA PHE A 113 2.60 -16.95 -6.19
C PHE A 113 3.25 -16.06 -5.12
N ILE A 114 4.06 -16.65 -4.21
CA ILE A 114 4.82 -15.90 -3.20
C ILE A 114 6.14 -15.46 -3.82
N VAL A 115 6.32 -14.17 -4.02
CA VAL A 115 7.51 -13.59 -4.67
C VAL A 115 8.57 -13.11 -3.66
N GLY A 116 8.19 -12.93 -2.39
CA GLY A 116 9.12 -12.50 -1.35
C GLY A 116 8.49 -12.56 0.04
N ILE A 117 9.34 -12.52 1.05
CA ILE A 117 8.97 -12.55 2.47
C ILE A 117 9.69 -11.41 3.18
N VAL A 118 8.94 -10.61 3.91
CA VAL A 118 9.41 -9.63 4.89
C VAL A 118 9.17 -10.26 6.26
N GLY A 119 10.20 -10.83 6.82
CA GLY A 119 10.14 -11.57 8.08
C GLY A 119 10.31 -10.71 9.32
N ARG A 120 10.51 -11.38 10.45
CA ARG A 120 10.80 -10.76 11.73
C ARG A 120 12.17 -11.19 12.25
N LEU A 121 13.06 -10.22 12.41
CA LEU A 121 14.32 -10.35 13.15
C LEU A 121 14.39 -9.17 14.12
N GLU A 122 15.10 -9.36 15.25
CA GLU A 122 15.17 -8.33 16.30
C GLU A 122 16.54 -7.64 16.27
N PRO A 123 16.66 -6.44 15.65
CA PRO A 123 17.85 -5.61 15.75
C PRO A 123 18.21 -5.30 17.21
N ALA A 124 19.48 -5.00 17.45
CA ALA A 124 20.06 -4.76 18.77
C ALA A 124 20.13 -5.99 19.70
N THR A 125 19.98 -7.19 19.15
CA THR A 125 20.27 -8.46 19.86
C THR A 125 21.60 -9.04 19.39
N LYS A 126 22.24 -9.86 20.23
CA LYS A 126 23.53 -10.51 19.92
C LYS A 126 23.41 -11.48 18.74
N GLU A 127 22.23 -12.08 18.56
CA GLU A 127 21.92 -13.10 17.58
C GLU A 127 21.59 -12.51 16.20
N PHE A 128 21.30 -11.21 16.11
CA PHE A 128 20.79 -10.56 14.91
C PHE A 128 21.64 -10.86 13.66
N GLY A 129 22.96 -10.69 13.76
CA GLY A 129 23.87 -10.94 12.63
C GLY A 129 23.82 -12.38 12.12
N ASN A 130 23.74 -13.36 13.03
CA ASN A 130 23.60 -14.77 12.67
C ASN A 130 22.23 -15.06 12.03
N GLN A 131 21.18 -14.45 12.56
CA GLN A 131 19.81 -14.58 12.01
C GLN A 131 19.73 -13.97 10.60
N VAL A 132 20.29 -12.79 10.39
CA VAL A 132 20.38 -12.17 9.04
C VAL A 132 21.11 -13.11 8.08
N LYS A 133 22.28 -13.63 8.47
CA LYS A 133 23.05 -14.58 7.64
C LYS A 133 22.24 -15.83 7.29
N ARG A 134 21.52 -16.40 8.28
CA ARG A 134 20.68 -17.59 8.08
C ARG A 134 19.59 -17.36 7.05
N PHE A 135 18.78 -16.32 7.26
CA PHE A 135 17.58 -16.11 6.43
C PHE A 135 17.88 -15.45 5.08
N ALA A 136 18.85 -14.54 5.00
CA ALA A 136 19.27 -13.92 3.74
C ALA A 136 19.87 -14.91 2.74
N ALA A 137 20.31 -16.09 3.18
CA ALA A 137 20.74 -17.18 2.30
C ALA A 137 19.61 -17.70 1.39
N ASN A 138 18.34 -17.51 1.77
CA ASN A 138 17.20 -17.86 0.93
C ASN A 138 16.76 -16.65 0.10
N PRO A 139 16.73 -16.73 -1.26
CA PRO A 139 16.40 -15.60 -2.14
C PRO A 139 14.96 -15.10 -1.98
N LEU A 140 14.08 -15.84 -1.33
CA LEU A 140 12.72 -15.40 -1.01
C LEU A 140 12.64 -14.49 0.22
N PHE A 141 13.66 -14.50 1.09
CA PHE A 141 13.72 -13.61 2.24
C PHE A 141 14.23 -12.23 1.80
N ARG A 142 13.33 -11.25 1.68
CA ARG A 142 13.62 -9.97 1.03
C ARG A 142 13.70 -8.77 1.96
N GLY A 143 13.41 -8.96 3.24
CA GLY A 143 13.45 -7.88 4.21
C GLY A 143 12.96 -8.30 5.59
N ILE A 144 12.97 -7.36 6.51
CA ILE A 144 12.36 -7.50 7.84
C ILE A 144 11.42 -6.35 8.13
N ARG A 145 10.45 -6.57 9.05
CA ARG A 145 9.60 -5.51 9.57
C ARG A 145 9.93 -5.19 11.03
N VAL A 146 10.03 -3.89 11.33
CA VAL A 146 10.24 -3.39 12.70
C VAL A 146 9.24 -2.27 13.01
N SER A 147 9.13 -1.89 14.30
CA SER A 147 8.35 -0.73 14.73
C SER A 147 9.10 0.58 14.51
N SER A 148 8.36 1.68 14.35
CA SER A 148 8.93 3.03 14.30
C SER A 148 9.63 3.42 15.60
N ASP A 149 9.16 2.90 16.73
CA ASP A 149 9.72 3.17 18.06
C ASP A 149 11.13 2.59 18.17
N LEU A 150 11.33 1.34 17.68
CA LEU A 150 12.68 0.75 17.63
C LEU A 150 13.61 1.59 16.75
N VAL A 151 13.12 2.05 15.58
CA VAL A 151 13.93 2.91 14.70
C VAL A 151 14.28 4.24 15.37
N ALA A 152 13.36 4.84 16.12
CA ALA A 152 13.60 6.08 16.86
C ALA A 152 14.66 5.85 17.96
N ASP A 153 14.55 4.79 18.72
CA ASP A 153 15.52 4.40 19.77
C ASP A 153 16.92 4.15 19.19
N LEU A 154 17.05 3.42 18.09
CA LEU A 154 18.33 3.18 17.42
C LEU A 154 18.95 4.48 16.87
N LEU A 155 18.12 5.40 16.38
CA LEU A 155 18.57 6.71 15.91
C LEU A 155 19.08 7.59 17.06
N GLU A 156 18.40 7.59 18.19
CA GLU A 156 18.78 8.33 19.40
C GLU A 156 20.07 7.80 19.99
N LYS A 157 20.21 6.49 20.10
CA LYS A 157 21.42 5.82 20.59
C LYS A 157 22.59 5.83 19.60
N GLY A 158 22.32 6.15 18.32
CA GLY A 158 23.33 6.10 17.27
C GLY A 158 23.79 4.67 16.89
N THR A 159 23.05 3.62 17.28
CA THR A 159 23.38 2.20 17.08
C THR A 159 22.74 1.65 15.82
N LEU A 160 23.21 2.08 14.65
CA LEU A 160 22.62 1.72 13.37
C LEU A 160 23.31 0.56 12.65
N GLY A 161 24.27 -0.14 13.30
CA GLY A 161 25.07 -1.21 12.70
C GLY A 161 24.22 -2.34 12.13
N ASP A 162 23.21 -2.78 12.87
CA ASP A 162 22.30 -3.85 12.44
C ASP A 162 21.44 -3.46 11.24
N LEU A 163 20.97 -2.22 11.20
CA LEU A 163 20.24 -1.71 10.03
C LEU A 163 21.16 -1.53 8.81
N LYS A 164 22.44 -1.21 9.04
CA LYS A 164 23.44 -1.20 7.96
C LYS A 164 23.68 -2.62 7.45
N LEU A 165 23.73 -3.63 8.33
CA LEU A 165 23.89 -5.03 7.93
C LEU A 165 22.74 -5.51 7.01
N LEU A 166 21.51 -5.02 7.21
CA LEU A 166 20.40 -5.30 6.26
C LEU A 166 20.71 -4.76 4.86
N ALA A 167 21.21 -3.52 4.77
CA ALA A 167 21.59 -2.95 3.49
C ALA A 167 22.73 -3.73 2.81
N ASP A 168 23.75 -4.12 3.58
CA ASP A 168 24.88 -4.91 3.12
C ASP A 168 24.46 -6.34 2.68
N SER A 169 23.37 -6.85 3.24
CA SER A 169 22.74 -8.14 2.89
C SER A 169 21.68 -8.05 1.80
N ASP A 170 21.53 -6.89 1.17
CA ASP A 170 20.50 -6.59 0.13
C ASP A 170 19.06 -6.83 0.59
N LEU A 171 18.76 -6.63 1.88
CA LEU A 171 17.45 -6.73 2.47
C LEU A 171 16.79 -5.35 2.61
N ALA A 172 15.46 -5.30 2.47
CA ALA A 172 14.67 -4.12 2.74
C ALA A 172 14.27 -4.02 4.22
N LEU A 173 13.99 -2.81 4.67
CA LEU A 173 13.45 -2.54 6.00
C LEU A 173 12.03 -1.99 5.87
N ASP A 174 11.04 -2.79 6.22
CA ASP A 174 9.67 -2.34 6.41
C ASP A 174 9.51 -1.72 7.80
N VAL A 175 8.91 -0.54 7.88
CA VAL A 175 8.69 0.12 9.18
C VAL A 175 7.21 0.40 9.37
N ASN A 176 6.67 -0.14 10.46
CA ASN A 176 5.29 0.05 10.88
C ASN A 176 5.25 0.94 12.13
N GLY A 177 4.35 1.94 12.12
CA GLY A 177 4.17 2.88 13.24
C GLY A 177 3.09 3.90 12.92
N GLY A 178 2.95 4.90 13.78
CA GLY A 178 1.95 5.95 13.67
C GLY A 178 2.26 7.04 12.64
N PRO A 179 1.49 8.13 12.65
CA PRO A 179 1.62 9.23 11.67
C PRO A 179 2.95 10.00 11.75
N GLU A 180 3.73 9.81 12.81
CA GLU A 180 5.09 10.36 13.00
C GLU A 180 6.16 9.56 12.25
N THR A 181 5.89 8.31 11.89
CA THR A 181 6.84 7.40 11.23
C THR A 181 7.52 8.00 10.00
N PRO A 182 6.84 8.70 9.08
CA PRO A 182 7.50 9.28 7.91
C PRO A 182 8.65 10.23 8.28
N ALA A 183 8.48 11.03 9.33
CA ALA A 183 9.51 11.96 9.80
C ALA A 183 10.71 11.24 10.43
N ILE A 184 10.48 10.13 11.13
CA ILE A 184 11.53 9.26 11.68
C ILE A 184 12.33 8.65 10.53
N LEU A 185 11.64 8.10 9.52
CA LEU A 185 12.29 7.47 8.37
C LEU A 185 13.11 8.47 7.54
N ALA A 186 12.68 9.73 7.43
CA ALA A 186 13.47 10.77 6.79
C ALA A 186 14.84 10.98 7.44
N LYS A 187 14.93 10.81 8.78
CA LYS A 187 16.20 10.88 9.51
C LYS A 187 17.05 9.63 9.26
N LEU A 188 16.43 8.44 9.32
CA LEU A 188 17.13 7.17 9.08
C LEU A 188 17.71 7.10 7.66
N ALA A 189 16.90 7.44 6.65
CA ALA A 189 17.30 7.35 5.25
C ALA A 189 18.51 8.20 4.90
N LYS A 190 18.66 9.37 5.55
CA LYS A 190 19.84 10.23 5.41
C LYS A 190 21.11 9.58 5.98
N LYS A 191 20.97 8.82 7.07
CA LYS A 191 22.09 8.13 7.71
C LYS A 191 22.49 6.83 7.01
N LEU A 192 21.51 6.16 6.39
CA LEU A 192 21.69 4.88 5.68
C LEU A 192 21.11 4.97 4.26
N PRO A 193 21.76 5.70 3.34
CA PRO A 193 21.23 5.93 1.99
C PRO A 193 21.20 4.66 1.11
N SER A 194 21.97 3.63 1.45
CA SER A 194 21.96 2.32 0.77
C SER A 194 20.83 1.40 1.22
N LEU A 195 20.23 1.64 2.40
CA LEU A 195 19.14 0.83 2.93
C LEU A 195 17.83 1.16 2.19
N ARG A 196 17.18 0.16 1.59
CA ARG A 196 15.82 0.32 1.07
C ARG A 196 14.83 0.28 2.22
N ILE A 197 14.06 1.34 2.37
CA ILE A 197 13.11 1.53 3.46
C ILE A 197 11.70 1.56 2.89
N VAL A 198 10.78 0.82 3.48
CA VAL A 198 9.37 0.79 3.10
C VAL A 198 8.51 1.30 4.25
N LEU A 199 7.93 2.47 4.08
CA LEU A 199 6.94 3.01 4.99
C LEU A 199 5.64 2.22 4.85
N ASN A 200 5.23 1.48 5.89
CA ASN A 200 4.00 0.73 5.87
C ASN A 200 2.77 1.63 6.09
N HIS A 201 1.66 1.28 5.42
CA HIS A 201 0.32 1.81 5.69
C HIS A 201 0.22 3.34 5.63
N ILE A 202 0.99 3.99 4.74
CA ILE A 202 1.12 5.46 4.70
C ILE A 202 1.39 6.09 6.08
N GLY A 203 2.03 5.35 7.01
CA GLY A 203 2.26 5.75 8.40
C GLY A 203 1.02 5.66 9.28
N ASN A 204 0.09 4.74 9.02
CA ASN A 204 -1.14 4.51 9.80
C ASN A 204 -1.87 5.80 10.20
N VAL A 205 -1.86 6.79 9.34
CA VAL A 205 -2.57 8.04 9.59
C VAL A 205 -4.08 7.80 9.71
N ARG A 206 -4.70 8.46 10.65
CA ARG A 206 -6.15 8.43 10.78
C ARG A 206 -6.80 9.14 9.61
N ILE A 207 -7.67 8.44 8.86
CA ILE A 207 -8.37 8.96 7.68
C ILE A 207 -9.76 9.45 8.11
N THR A 208 -10.04 10.75 7.94
CA THR A 208 -11.28 11.40 8.32
C THR A 208 -11.75 12.37 7.25
N SER A 209 -12.99 12.86 7.37
CA SER A 209 -13.54 13.92 6.51
C SER A 209 -12.85 15.28 6.70
N GLU A 210 -12.12 15.49 7.79
CA GLU A 210 -11.36 16.72 8.06
C GLU A 210 -10.11 16.84 7.17
N GLY A 211 -9.73 15.74 6.52
CA GLY A 211 -8.56 15.66 5.66
C GLY A 211 -7.24 15.37 6.39
N PRO A 212 -6.14 15.33 5.63
CA PRO A 212 -4.84 14.88 6.14
C PRO A 212 -4.21 15.91 7.12
N PRO A 213 -3.80 15.44 8.33
CA PRO A 213 -3.15 16.31 9.33
C PRO A 213 -1.86 16.96 8.82
N LEU A 214 -1.59 18.21 9.22
CA LEU A 214 -0.44 18.95 8.75
C LEU A 214 0.90 18.25 9.08
N ALA A 215 1.08 17.82 10.32
CA ALA A 215 2.32 17.15 10.75
C ALA A 215 2.62 15.89 9.93
N TRP A 216 1.58 15.08 9.62
CA TRP A 216 1.73 13.89 8.76
C TRP A 216 2.11 14.28 7.33
N ARG A 217 1.45 15.30 6.74
CA ARG A 217 1.78 15.79 5.40
C ARG A 217 3.25 16.22 5.30
N GLU A 218 3.73 16.98 6.27
CA GLU A 218 5.13 17.40 6.33
C GLU A 218 6.07 16.21 6.49
N GLY A 219 5.69 15.23 7.32
CA GLY A 219 6.44 13.99 7.49
C GLY A 219 6.58 13.22 6.17
N ILE A 220 5.47 13.03 5.44
CA ILE A 220 5.45 12.39 4.12
C ILE A 220 6.35 13.14 3.12
N GLN A 221 6.28 14.47 3.08
CA GLN A 221 7.14 15.27 2.21
C GLN A 221 8.62 15.11 2.57
N LYS A 222 8.99 15.16 3.87
CA LYS A 222 10.37 14.95 4.34
C LYS A 222 10.89 13.54 4.00
N ALA A 223 10.05 12.51 4.17
CA ALA A 223 10.40 11.13 3.81
C ALA A 223 10.67 11.02 2.30
N ALA A 224 9.80 11.58 1.48
CA ALA A 224 9.86 11.51 0.04
C ALA A 224 11.10 12.18 -0.60
N LEU A 225 11.76 13.12 0.10
CA LEU A 225 13.04 13.69 -0.34
C LEU A 225 14.17 12.65 -0.42
N ASN A 226 14.02 11.50 0.25
CA ASN A 226 15.02 10.44 0.27
C ASN A 226 14.62 9.34 -0.72
N LYS A 227 15.44 9.15 -1.75
CA LYS A 227 15.16 8.23 -2.88
C LYS A 227 15.09 6.75 -2.48
N ASN A 228 15.66 6.39 -1.35
CA ASN A 228 15.68 5.04 -0.79
C ASN A 228 14.43 4.71 0.07
N ILE A 229 13.45 5.63 0.17
CA ILE A 229 12.17 5.37 0.83
C ILE A 229 11.07 5.13 -0.20
N PHE A 230 10.35 4.03 -0.03
CA PHE A 230 9.11 3.68 -0.71
C PHE A 230 7.94 3.81 0.25
N CYS A 231 6.74 4.10 -0.26
CA CYS A 231 5.53 4.23 0.55
C CYS A 231 4.51 3.18 0.14
N LYS A 232 4.12 2.33 1.08
CA LYS A 232 3.10 1.30 0.87
C LYS A 232 1.72 1.88 1.15
N VAL A 233 0.89 1.92 0.12
CA VAL A 233 -0.52 2.30 0.21
C VAL A 233 -1.32 1.05 0.56
N SER A 234 -1.58 0.92 1.84
CA SER A 234 -2.29 -0.20 2.46
C SER A 234 -2.98 0.27 3.75
N ALA A 235 -3.83 -0.55 4.35
CA ALA A 235 -4.58 -0.26 5.58
C ALA A 235 -5.42 1.05 5.53
N LEU A 236 -5.86 1.46 4.35
CA LEU A 236 -6.66 2.69 4.20
C LEU A 236 -8.03 2.56 4.86
N VAL A 237 -8.69 1.41 4.63
CA VAL A 237 -10.03 1.16 5.17
C VAL A 237 -10.00 1.01 6.68
N GLU A 238 -8.95 0.41 7.23
CA GLU A 238 -8.70 0.34 8.68
C GLU A 238 -8.47 1.74 9.27
N GLY A 239 -7.66 2.56 8.60
CA GLY A 239 -7.42 3.95 8.98
C GLY A 239 -8.67 4.82 8.99
N ALA A 240 -9.70 4.44 8.21
CA ALA A 240 -11.00 5.11 8.12
C ALA A 240 -12.09 4.51 9.03
N THR A 241 -11.84 3.35 9.64
CA THR A 241 -12.81 2.70 10.55
C THR A 241 -12.97 3.49 11.85
N ARG A 242 -14.23 3.71 12.33
CA ARG A 242 -14.56 4.50 13.52
C ARG A 242 -15.70 3.86 14.29
N ASP A 243 -15.55 3.73 15.60
CA ASP A 243 -16.60 3.37 16.54
C ASP A 243 -17.48 2.20 16.06
N GLY A 244 -16.84 1.17 15.48
CA GLY A 244 -17.52 0.01 14.90
C GLY A 244 -18.26 0.29 13.59
N LYS A 245 -18.22 1.52 13.05
CA LYS A 245 -18.82 1.85 11.76
C LYS A 245 -17.92 1.40 10.62
N ARG A 246 -18.52 0.85 9.57
CA ARG A 246 -17.80 0.50 8.36
C ARG A 246 -17.23 1.76 7.67
N PRO A 247 -16.02 1.68 7.15
CA PRO A 247 -15.40 2.81 6.44
C PRO A 247 -16.15 3.13 5.14
N PRO A 248 -16.08 4.38 4.67
CA PRO A 248 -16.57 4.74 3.35
C PRO A 248 -15.95 3.88 2.24
N LYS A 249 -16.73 3.59 1.20
CA LYS A 249 -16.27 2.82 0.03
C LYS A 249 -15.92 3.71 -1.17
N ASP A 250 -16.20 5.00 -1.06
CA ASP A 250 -15.98 5.97 -2.13
C ASP A 250 -14.53 6.45 -2.13
N LEU A 251 -13.88 6.36 -3.28
CA LEU A 251 -12.54 6.89 -3.51
C LEU A 251 -12.41 8.37 -3.11
N ALA A 252 -13.46 9.18 -3.31
CA ALA A 252 -13.42 10.60 -2.97
C ALA A 252 -13.03 10.86 -1.50
N PHE A 253 -13.44 9.98 -0.59
CA PHE A 253 -13.10 10.08 0.83
C PHE A 253 -11.60 9.90 1.10
N TYR A 254 -10.93 9.02 0.38
CA TYR A 254 -9.50 8.69 0.54
C TYR A 254 -8.59 9.61 -0.28
N ARG A 255 -9.13 10.22 -1.32
CA ARG A 255 -8.40 11.04 -2.30
C ARG A 255 -7.49 12.10 -1.68
N PRO A 256 -7.90 12.88 -0.65
CA PRO A 256 -7.01 13.86 -0.04
C PRO A 256 -5.71 13.27 0.50
N TYR A 257 -5.77 12.08 1.10
CA TYR A 257 -4.61 11.37 1.64
C TYR A 257 -3.74 10.76 0.53
N LEU A 258 -4.37 10.13 -0.45
CA LEU A 258 -3.69 9.58 -1.63
C LEU A 258 -2.96 10.68 -2.41
N ASN A 259 -3.57 11.85 -2.57
CA ASN A 259 -2.94 13.00 -3.22
C ASN A 259 -1.65 13.42 -2.51
N VAL A 260 -1.63 13.47 -1.19
CA VAL A 260 -0.41 13.81 -0.42
C VAL A 260 0.70 12.81 -0.71
N VAL A 261 0.40 11.51 -0.68
CA VAL A 261 1.39 10.44 -0.93
C VAL A 261 1.92 10.52 -2.36
N TRP A 262 1.03 10.57 -3.36
CA TRP A 262 1.45 10.60 -4.77
C TRP A 262 2.19 11.87 -5.16
N ASN A 263 1.75 13.03 -4.66
CA ASN A 263 2.43 14.30 -4.93
C ASN A 263 3.85 14.33 -4.33
N ALA A 264 4.06 13.65 -3.20
CA ALA A 264 5.36 13.61 -2.54
C ALA A 264 6.30 12.54 -3.16
N PHE A 265 5.85 11.29 -3.23
CA PHE A 265 6.68 10.14 -3.67
C PHE A 265 6.72 9.97 -5.19
N GLY A 266 5.82 10.62 -5.93
CA GLY A 266 5.64 10.37 -7.36
C GLY A 266 5.09 8.97 -7.63
N TYR A 267 4.96 8.61 -8.91
CA TYR A 267 4.47 7.29 -9.33
C TYR A 267 5.53 6.17 -9.21
N GLU A 268 6.79 6.51 -8.94
CA GLU A 268 7.91 5.56 -8.95
C GLU A 268 8.19 4.89 -7.60
N ARG A 269 7.62 5.39 -6.50
CA ARG A 269 7.94 4.91 -5.15
C ARG A 269 6.72 4.63 -4.27
N VAL A 270 5.57 4.49 -4.88
CA VAL A 270 4.33 4.09 -4.21
C VAL A 270 4.04 2.63 -4.53
N ILE A 271 3.74 1.82 -3.51
CA ILE A 271 3.59 0.36 -3.61
C ILE A 271 2.18 -0.05 -3.16
N TYR A 272 1.56 -0.96 -3.89
CA TYR A 272 0.29 -1.58 -3.51
C TYR A 272 0.45 -2.61 -2.39
N GLY A 273 -0.49 -2.62 -1.45
CA GLY A 273 -0.66 -3.66 -0.44
C GLY A 273 -2.07 -3.63 0.15
N SER A 274 -2.60 -4.77 0.55
CA SER A 274 -3.95 -4.87 1.10
C SER A 274 -4.02 -4.81 2.62
N ASN A 275 -3.00 -5.27 3.31
CA ASN A 275 -3.02 -5.62 4.73
C ASN A 275 -4.00 -6.78 5.04
N TRP A 276 -4.24 -7.67 4.05
CA TRP A 276 -5.09 -8.83 4.27
C TRP A 276 -4.39 -9.88 5.17
N PRO A 277 -5.08 -10.55 6.11
CA PRO A 277 -6.53 -10.52 6.35
C PRO A 277 -7.02 -9.42 7.32
N VAL A 278 -6.14 -8.60 7.88
CA VAL A 278 -6.53 -7.54 8.84
C VAL A 278 -7.59 -6.61 8.25
N SER A 279 -7.44 -6.27 7.00
CA SER A 279 -8.38 -5.41 6.25
C SER A 279 -9.83 -5.95 6.20
N GLU A 280 -10.05 -7.27 6.37
CA GLU A 280 -11.40 -7.86 6.42
C GLU A 280 -12.24 -7.34 7.59
N LEU A 281 -11.58 -6.90 8.68
CA LEU A 281 -12.27 -6.26 9.81
C LEU A 281 -12.96 -4.95 9.42
N ALA A 282 -12.51 -4.32 8.35
CA ALA A 282 -13.00 -3.03 7.89
C ALA A 282 -13.83 -3.16 6.60
N ALA A 283 -13.31 -3.83 5.58
CA ALA A 283 -13.96 -3.95 4.28
C ALA A 283 -13.55 -5.23 3.55
N ALA A 284 -14.37 -5.65 2.57
CA ALA A 284 -14.01 -6.76 1.68
C ALA A 284 -12.77 -6.40 0.84
N TYR A 285 -11.94 -7.39 0.55
CA TYR A 285 -10.71 -7.25 -0.21
C TYR A 285 -10.91 -6.50 -1.55
N GLY A 286 -11.90 -6.90 -2.34
CA GLY A 286 -12.19 -6.24 -3.62
C GLY A 286 -12.54 -4.77 -3.50
N THR A 287 -13.16 -4.34 -2.37
CA THR A 287 -13.49 -2.92 -2.12
C THR A 287 -12.23 -2.08 -1.89
N LEU A 288 -11.34 -2.53 -1.00
CA LEU A 288 -10.09 -1.80 -0.76
C LEU A 288 -9.21 -1.75 -2.01
N GLN A 289 -9.14 -2.86 -2.75
CA GLN A 289 -8.39 -2.94 -3.98
C GLN A 289 -8.93 -1.97 -5.03
N GLN A 290 -10.27 -1.91 -5.19
CA GLN A 290 -10.94 -0.99 -6.11
C GLN A 290 -10.57 0.47 -5.82
N ILE A 291 -10.65 0.91 -4.55
CA ILE A 291 -10.35 2.29 -4.14
C ILE A 291 -8.95 2.72 -4.62
N VAL A 292 -7.93 1.91 -4.35
CA VAL A 292 -6.55 2.29 -4.68
C VAL A 292 -6.22 2.14 -6.16
N MET A 293 -6.82 1.15 -6.83
CA MET A 293 -6.58 0.93 -8.26
C MET A 293 -7.30 1.95 -9.13
N GLU A 294 -8.52 2.36 -8.79
CA GLU A 294 -9.20 3.47 -9.47
C GLU A 294 -8.38 4.75 -9.37
N TYR A 295 -7.85 5.07 -8.19
CA TYR A 295 -6.98 6.23 -8.02
C TYR A 295 -5.71 6.14 -8.87
N ALA A 296 -5.01 5.01 -8.84
CA ALA A 296 -3.79 4.81 -9.63
C ALA A 296 -4.09 4.88 -11.14
N PHE A 297 -5.23 4.35 -11.56
CA PHE A 297 -5.70 4.41 -12.95
C PHE A 297 -5.91 5.85 -13.43
N GLU A 298 -6.53 6.70 -12.61
CA GLU A 298 -6.74 8.12 -12.93
C GLU A 298 -5.44 8.91 -13.13
N LYS A 299 -4.33 8.42 -12.56
CA LYS A 299 -3.00 9.05 -12.75
C LYS A 299 -2.41 8.79 -14.14
N GLY A 300 -2.97 7.84 -14.88
CA GLY A 300 -2.59 7.55 -16.27
C GLY A 300 -1.18 6.98 -16.44
N GLY A 301 -0.75 6.86 -17.71
CA GLY A 301 0.59 6.39 -18.06
C GLY A 301 0.95 5.03 -17.43
N ASN A 302 2.19 4.87 -17.01
CA ASN A 302 2.71 3.65 -16.41
C ASN A 302 2.39 3.51 -14.91
N THR A 303 1.54 4.38 -14.34
CA THR A 303 1.29 4.41 -12.89
C THR A 303 0.75 3.09 -12.38
N MET A 304 -0.19 2.46 -13.11
CA MET A 304 -0.76 1.18 -12.71
C MET A 304 0.28 0.07 -12.62
N GLU A 305 1.09 -0.10 -13.65
CA GLU A 305 2.13 -1.14 -13.67
C GLU A 305 3.17 -0.92 -12.57
N ARG A 306 3.61 0.33 -12.40
CA ARG A 306 4.55 0.68 -11.34
C ARG A 306 3.96 0.45 -9.95
N PHE A 307 2.77 0.94 -9.70
CA PHE A 307 2.08 0.80 -8.42
C PHE A 307 1.80 -0.66 -8.06
N CYS A 308 1.33 -1.44 -9.04
CA CYS A 308 0.94 -2.82 -8.82
C CYS A 308 2.12 -3.80 -8.72
N SER A 309 3.28 -3.50 -9.32
CA SER A 309 4.38 -4.46 -9.33
C SER A 309 5.80 -3.85 -9.37
N LEU A 310 6.12 -2.96 -10.33
CA LEU A 310 7.51 -2.59 -10.59
C LEU A 310 8.19 -1.85 -9.43
N ASN A 311 7.47 -0.98 -8.73
CA ASN A 311 8.02 -0.26 -7.57
C ASN A 311 8.32 -1.22 -6.41
N ALA A 312 7.44 -2.18 -6.18
CA ALA A 312 7.66 -3.21 -5.17
C ALA A 312 8.84 -4.12 -5.55
N LYS A 313 8.98 -4.47 -6.83
CA LYS A 313 10.14 -5.22 -7.32
C LYS A 313 11.45 -4.44 -7.08
N GLN A 314 11.43 -3.14 -7.27
CA GLN A 314 12.58 -2.28 -6.98
C GLN A 314 12.89 -2.23 -5.47
N ALA A 315 11.86 -2.16 -4.62
CA ALA A 315 12.03 -2.12 -3.16
C ALA A 315 12.53 -3.45 -2.60
N TYR A 316 11.96 -4.57 -3.01
CA TYR A 316 12.24 -5.89 -2.44
C TYR A 316 13.22 -6.72 -3.25
N LYS A 317 13.44 -6.39 -4.55
CA LYS A 317 14.36 -7.10 -5.44
C LYS A 317 14.14 -8.62 -5.46
N TRP A 318 12.88 -9.05 -5.51
CA TRP A 318 12.59 -10.49 -5.63
C TRP A 318 13.08 -11.06 -6.95
N VAL A 319 13.33 -12.37 -6.96
CA VAL A 319 13.68 -13.14 -8.15
C VAL A 319 12.38 -13.66 -8.78
N GLU A 320 12.25 -13.53 -10.10
CA GLU A 320 11.12 -14.11 -10.82
C GLU A 320 11.12 -15.64 -10.70
N ARG A 321 9.92 -16.21 -10.49
CA ARG A 321 9.74 -17.63 -10.31
C ARG A 321 9.00 -18.24 -11.51
N PRO A 322 9.49 -19.36 -12.06
CA PRO A 322 8.75 -20.12 -13.09
C PRO A 322 7.35 -20.50 -12.61
N GLY A 323 6.35 -20.42 -13.52
CA GLY A 323 4.97 -20.81 -13.22
C GLY A 323 4.13 -19.77 -12.46
N ARG A 324 4.66 -18.60 -12.12
CA ARG A 324 3.88 -17.56 -11.43
C ARG A 324 2.71 -17.03 -12.27
N ARG A 325 2.86 -16.99 -13.57
CA ARG A 325 1.88 -16.48 -14.53
C ARG A 325 1.23 -17.59 -15.36
N GLY A 326 1.11 -18.77 -14.77
CA GLY A 326 0.46 -19.92 -15.39
C GLY A 326 -1.05 -19.91 -15.29
#